data_e6643ab6a680e416684e9706413caa3e
#
_entry.id   e6643ab6a680e416684e9706413caa3e
#
_cell.length_a   1.000
_cell.length_b   1.000
_cell.length_c   1.000
_cell.angle_alpha   90.00
_cell.angle_beta   90.00
_cell.angle_gamma   90.00
#
_symmetry.space_group_name_H-M   'P 1'
#
loop_
_entity.id
_entity.type
_entity.pdbx_description
1 polymer ?
#
loop_
_entity_poly.entity_id
_entity_poly.type
_entity_poly.pdbx_seq_one_letter_code
_entity_poly.pdbx_strand_id
1 'polypeptide(L)'
;LLGVILIMNTGCARKGSRAWVERKVENMEKVYPTENLEDLFEKFSDGFYIRQIRLVDGDDKNEGYSYVLELKGDKENKTIKGNIEKYKVKSEPYERTLIEKSNVEYVKSKGLVLDKPELTEDLLPRNYFIFQKTKLNKEVLNNWRFINKGYSFETGVFDIKYNVIDSEISNYFNIDRKTELKVDLGGVDLSAKDSYKYSLKIENKENNINYYEIISNSKEDIKDEE
;
A
#
# COMPACT_ATOMS: atom_id res chain seq x y z
N LEU A 1 -5.07 -41.27 38.69
CA LEU A 1 -5.54 -40.25 37.74
C LEU A 1 -4.49 -39.12 37.67
N LEU A 2 -3.60 -39.17 36.70
CA LEU A 2 -2.67 -38.06 36.42
C LEU A 2 -3.41 -37.05 35.55
N GLY A 3 -3.70 -35.87 36.10
CA GLY A 3 -4.20 -34.75 35.36
C GLY A 3 -3.06 -34.07 34.59
N VAL A 4 -3.09 -34.15 33.25
CA VAL A 4 -2.20 -33.37 32.38
C VAL A 4 -2.77 -31.96 32.34
N ILE A 5 -2.10 -31.04 33.03
CA ILE A 5 -2.38 -29.59 32.90
C ILE A 5 -1.72 -29.12 31.58
N LEU A 6 -2.55 -28.97 30.54
CA LEU A 6 -2.17 -28.27 29.32
C LEU A 6 -2.06 -26.78 29.64
N ILE A 7 -0.84 -26.32 29.94
CA ILE A 7 -0.53 -24.88 29.99
C ILE A 7 -0.56 -24.37 28.57
N MET A 8 -1.71 -23.82 28.14
CA MET A 8 -1.78 -23.01 26.93
C MET A 8 -0.98 -21.73 27.18
N ASN A 9 0.28 -21.74 26.81
CA ASN A 9 1.08 -20.54 26.70
C ASN A 9 0.51 -19.65 25.58
N THR A 10 -0.52 -18.87 25.88
CA THR A 10 -0.88 -17.69 25.09
C THR A 10 0.17 -16.61 25.37
N GLY A 11 1.41 -16.86 24.95
CA GLY A 11 2.49 -15.91 25.08
C GLY A 11 2.16 -14.66 24.26
N CYS A 12 1.84 -13.55 24.95
CA CYS A 12 1.82 -12.24 24.30
C CYS A 12 3.19 -12.04 23.65
N ALA A 13 3.24 -12.03 22.31
CA ALA A 13 4.51 -11.81 21.62
C ALA A 13 5.05 -10.44 22.06
N ARG A 14 6.34 -10.40 22.43
CA ARG A 14 7.02 -9.17 22.85
C ARG A 14 6.87 -8.12 21.77
N LYS A 15 6.45 -6.90 22.14
CA LYS A 15 6.32 -5.75 21.24
C LYS A 15 7.59 -5.58 20.38
N GLY A 16 7.42 -5.40 19.06
CA GLY A 16 8.51 -5.33 18.10
C GLY A 16 9.15 -6.67 17.73
N SER A 17 8.71 -7.82 18.29
CA SER A 17 9.13 -9.13 17.80
C SER A 17 8.49 -9.45 16.43
N ARG A 18 9.08 -10.40 15.67
CA ARG A 18 8.50 -10.85 14.39
C ARG A 18 7.02 -11.25 14.55
N ALA A 19 6.70 -12.11 15.48
CA ALA A 19 5.33 -12.56 15.72
C ALA A 19 4.37 -11.42 16.13
N TRP A 20 4.89 -10.35 16.75
CA TRP A 20 4.10 -9.17 17.06
C TRP A 20 3.82 -8.35 15.80
N VAL A 21 4.85 -8.11 14.94
CA VAL A 21 4.68 -7.38 13.68
C VAL A 21 3.78 -8.15 12.72
N GLU A 22 3.95 -9.48 12.58
CA GLU A 22 3.07 -10.32 11.76
C GLU A 22 1.60 -10.18 12.17
N ARG A 23 1.30 -10.19 13.47
CA ARG A 23 -0.08 -9.95 13.95
C ARG A 23 -0.61 -8.54 13.63
N LYS A 24 0.28 -7.53 13.57
CA LYS A 24 -0.13 -6.18 13.16
C LYS A 24 -0.48 -6.13 11.68
N VAL A 25 0.35 -6.71 10.81
CA VAL A 25 0.08 -6.71 9.37
C VAL A 25 -1.08 -7.64 8.98
N GLU A 26 -1.42 -8.66 9.79
CA GLU A 26 -2.65 -9.45 9.61
C GLU A 26 -3.91 -8.57 9.56
N ASN A 27 -3.92 -7.39 10.22
CA ASN A 27 -5.04 -6.45 10.14
C ASN A 27 -5.26 -5.87 8.72
N MET A 28 -4.28 -6.01 7.82
CA MET A 28 -4.46 -5.60 6.43
C MET A 28 -5.56 -6.42 5.74
N GLU A 29 -5.89 -7.62 6.22
CA GLU A 29 -7.01 -8.44 5.72
C GLU A 29 -8.36 -7.71 5.75
N LYS A 30 -8.52 -6.68 6.60
CA LYS A 30 -9.72 -5.83 6.63
C LYS A 30 -9.95 -5.08 5.31
N VAL A 31 -8.88 -4.83 4.56
CA VAL A 31 -8.90 -4.05 3.31
C VAL A 31 -8.44 -4.89 2.12
N TYR A 32 -7.53 -5.82 2.30
CA TYR A 32 -6.94 -6.67 1.27
C TYR A 32 -7.62 -8.05 1.18
N PRO A 33 -8.54 -8.32 0.20
CA PRO A 33 -8.96 -7.43 -0.86
C PRO A 33 -10.22 -6.60 -0.50
N THR A 34 -10.36 -5.45 -1.18
CA THR A 34 -11.61 -4.70 -1.30
C THR A 34 -11.84 -4.38 -2.77
N GLU A 35 -12.60 -5.21 -3.46
CA GLU A 35 -12.77 -5.13 -4.92
C GLU A 35 -13.40 -3.81 -5.38
N ASN A 36 -14.41 -3.31 -4.66
CA ASN A 36 -15.03 -2.03 -4.94
C ASN A 36 -14.61 -1.01 -3.90
N LEU A 37 -14.08 0.13 -4.31
CA LEU A 37 -13.64 1.18 -3.37
C LEU A 37 -14.78 1.71 -2.50
N GLU A 38 -16.02 1.67 -2.96
CA GLU A 38 -17.20 2.07 -2.18
C GLU A 38 -17.37 1.23 -0.91
N ASP A 39 -16.92 -0.04 -0.92
CA ASP A 39 -17.02 -0.93 0.24
C ASP A 39 -16.11 -0.48 1.40
N LEU A 40 -15.12 0.39 1.13
CA LEU A 40 -14.32 1.03 2.17
C LEU A 40 -15.15 1.94 3.08
N PHE A 41 -16.28 2.50 2.60
CA PHE A 41 -17.17 3.31 3.44
C PHE A 41 -17.87 2.50 4.54
N GLU A 42 -17.99 1.18 4.37
CA GLU A 42 -18.50 0.30 5.41
C GLU A 42 -17.43 0.01 6.47
N LYS A 43 -16.15 0.07 6.08
CA LYS A 43 -15.00 -0.22 6.94
C LYS A 43 -14.54 1.01 7.71
N PHE A 44 -14.73 2.21 7.14
CA PHE A 44 -14.26 3.48 7.69
C PHE A 44 -15.42 4.47 7.83
N SER A 45 -15.86 4.69 9.08
CA SER A 45 -17.05 5.49 9.41
C SER A 45 -16.94 6.95 8.96
N ASP A 46 -15.72 7.50 8.96
CA ASP A 46 -15.48 8.94 8.73
C ASP A 46 -14.85 9.21 7.35
N GLY A 47 -14.81 8.18 6.50
CA GLY A 47 -14.15 8.21 5.20
C GLY A 47 -12.74 7.63 5.24
N PHE A 48 -12.02 7.76 4.13
CA PHE A 48 -10.69 7.18 3.98
C PHE A 48 -9.83 7.97 3.01
N TYR A 49 -8.53 7.69 3.03
CA TYR A 49 -7.53 8.23 2.13
C TYR A 49 -6.72 7.10 1.53
N ILE A 50 -6.42 7.22 0.23
CA ILE A 50 -5.53 6.30 -0.49
C ILE A 50 -4.46 7.15 -1.15
N ARG A 51 -3.19 6.78 -0.96
CA ARG A 51 -2.06 7.34 -1.69
C ARG A 51 -1.31 6.24 -2.41
N GLN A 52 -1.00 6.44 -3.67
CA GLN A 52 -0.17 5.56 -4.47
C GLN A 52 0.99 6.35 -5.03
N ILE A 53 2.20 5.82 -4.93
CA ILE A 53 3.38 6.40 -5.53
C ILE A 53 4.03 5.35 -6.44
N ARG A 54 4.36 5.74 -7.65
CA ARG A 54 5.19 4.95 -8.57
C ARG A 54 6.43 5.76 -8.91
N LEU A 55 7.60 5.19 -8.70
CA LEU A 55 8.86 5.76 -9.15
C LEU A 55 9.34 4.97 -10.37
N VAL A 56 9.73 5.68 -11.42
CA VAL A 56 10.20 5.11 -12.68
C VAL A 56 11.53 5.76 -13.00
N ASP A 57 12.57 4.95 -13.18
CA ASP A 57 13.88 5.44 -13.59
C ASP A 57 13.81 6.05 -15.00
N GLY A 58 14.49 7.16 -15.19
CA GLY A 58 14.65 7.80 -16.50
C GLY A 58 15.78 7.18 -17.31
N ASP A 59 16.00 7.72 -18.50
CA ASP A 59 17.12 7.33 -19.36
C ASP A 59 18.49 7.75 -18.78
N ASP A 60 18.51 8.84 -18.04
CA ASP A 60 19.68 9.29 -17.26
C ASP A 60 19.58 8.72 -15.84
N LYS A 61 20.70 8.20 -15.32
CA LYS A 61 20.79 7.63 -13.96
C LYS A 61 20.43 8.62 -12.85
N ASN A 62 20.55 9.92 -13.12
CA ASN A 62 20.23 10.98 -12.18
C ASN A 62 18.82 11.54 -12.35
N GLU A 63 18.05 11.03 -13.30
CA GLU A 63 16.69 11.49 -13.57
C GLU A 63 15.70 10.35 -13.48
N GLY A 64 14.45 10.69 -13.15
CA GLY A 64 13.34 9.76 -13.11
C GLY A 64 12.01 10.47 -13.04
N TYR A 65 10.96 9.70 -12.88
CA TYR A 65 9.60 10.20 -12.76
C TYR A 65 8.94 9.68 -11.50
N SER A 66 8.22 10.55 -10.81
CA SER A 66 7.38 10.21 -9.67
C SER A 66 5.92 10.47 -10.04
N TYR A 67 5.08 9.46 -9.94
CA TYR A 67 3.64 9.55 -10.14
C TYR A 67 2.99 9.41 -8.77
N VAL A 68 2.21 10.41 -8.36
CA VAL A 68 1.53 10.45 -7.06
C VAL A 68 0.05 10.56 -7.29
N LEU A 69 -0.69 9.51 -6.93
CA LEU A 69 -2.14 9.47 -6.93
C LEU A 69 -2.62 9.59 -5.49
N GLU A 70 -3.51 10.54 -5.24
CA GLU A 70 -4.16 10.72 -3.95
C GLU A 70 -5.67 10.74 -4.12
N LEU A 71 -6.37 9.91 -3.34
CA LEU A 71 -7.83 9.86 -3.31
C LEU A 71 -8.35 10.08 -1.89
N LYS A 72 -9.48 10.76 -1.81
CA LYS A 72 -10.29 10.89 -0.60
C LYS A 72 -11.64 10.22 -0.83
N GLY A 73 -12.00 9.29 0.05
CA GLY A 73 -13.37 8.80 0.18
C GLY A 73 -14.15 9.70 1.13
N ASP A 74 -15.09 10.46 0.58
CA ASP A 74 -16.02 11.32 1.33
C ASP A 74 -17.33 10.57 1.55
N LYS A 75 -17.58 10.15 2.79
CA LYS A 75 -18.75 9.35 3.13
C LYS A 75 -20.05 10.12 3.07
N GLU A 76 -20.05 11.40 3.41
CA GLU A 76 -21.25 12.26 3.40
C GLU A 76 -21.79 12.41 1.97
N ASN A 77 -20.89 12.66 1.03
CA ASN A 77 -21.21 12.82 -0.38
C ASN A 77 -21.17 11.53 -1.18
N LYS A 78 -20.70 10.41 -0.58
CA LYS A 78 -20.47 9.12 -1.22
C LYS A 78 -19.63 9.24 -2.50
N THR A 79 -18.60 10.08 -2.46
CA THR A 79 -17.68 10.29 -3.57
C THR A 79 -16.28 9.84 -3.22
N ILE A 80 -15.55 9.32 -4.22
CA ILE A 80 -14.15 8.96 -4.10
C ILE A 80 -13.41 9.70 -5.20
N LYS A 81 -12.72 10.77 -4.81
CA LYS A 81 -12.11 11.73 -5.74
C LYS A 81 -10.75 12.17 -5.25
N GLY A 82 -9.95 12.66 -6.18
CA GLY A 82 -8.64 13.21 -5.88
C GLY A 82 -7.91 13.69 -7.11
N ASN A 83 -6.59 13.51 -7.10
CA ASN A 83 -5.77 13.89 -8.24
C ASN A 83 -4.61 12.92 -8.43
N ILE A 84 -4.05 12.93 -9.63
CA ILE A 84 -2.79 12.30 -9.97
C ILE A 84 -1.83 13.34 -10.54
N GLU A 85 -0.59 13.29 -10.08
CA GLU A 85 0.46 14.21 -10.46
C GLU A 85 1.68 13.44 -10.93
N LYS A 86 2.30 13.90 -12.02
CA LYS A 86 3.57 13.40 -12.54
C LYS A 86 4.64 14.45 -12.33
N TYR A 87 5.71 14.05 -11.69
CA TYR A 87 6.89 14.90 -11.48
C TYR A 87 8.10 14.33 -12.22
N LYS A 88 8.90 15.21 -12.80
CA LYS A 88 10.29 14.91 -13.12
C LYS A 88 11.12 15.11 -11.87
N VAL A 89 11.94 14.13 -11.54
CA VAL A 89 12.82 14.15 -10.36
C VAL A 89 14.25 14.02 -10.83
N LYS A 90 15.13 14.90 -10.34
CA LYS A 90 16.58 14.77 -10.46
C LYS A 90 17.18 14.51 -9.10
N SER A 91 18.19 13.67 -9.01
CA SER A 91 18.83 13.31 -7.74
C SER A 91 19.99 14.25 -7.37
N GLU A 92 20.72 14.78 -8.36
CA GLU A 92 21.89 15.64 -8.12
C GLU A 92 21.96 16.82 -9.12
N PRO A 93 21.70 18.09 -8.69
CA PRO A 93 21.07 18.44 -7.40
C PRO A 93 19.62 17.96 -7.35
N TYR A 94 19.10 17.72 -6.14
CA TYR A 94 17.70 17.29 -6.01
C TYR A 94 16.75 18.40 -6.51
N GLU A 95 15.97 18.05 -7.52
CA GLU A 95 14.93 18.91 -8.09
C GLU A 95 13.68 18.05 -8.33
N ARG A 96 12.50 18.60 -8.02
CA ARG A 96 11.21 17.98 -8.31
C ARG A 96 10.31 18.96 -9.02
N THR A 97 10.00 18.69 -10.29
CA THR A 97 9.23 19.57 -11.16
C THR A 97 7.93 18.89 -11.57
N LEU A 98 6.78 19.53 -11.30
CA LEU A 98 5.49 19.06 -11.77
C LEU A 98 5.42 19.16 -13.30
N ILE A 99 5.11 18.06 -13.97
CA ILE A 99 4.98 17.96 -15.43
C ILE A 99 3.52 17.91 -15.84
N GLU A 100 2.75 16.99 -15.23
CA GLU A 100 1.37 16.75 -15.59
C GLU A 100 0.51 16.58 -14.33
N LYS A 101 -0.77 16.95 -14.44
CA LYS A 101 -1.77 16.79 -13.40
C LYS A 101 -3.16 16.57 -14.00
N SER A 102 -3.91 15.63 -13.42
CA SER A 102 -5.32 15.39 -13.73
C SER A 102 -6.10 15.13 -12.45
N ASN A 103 -7.38 15.50 -12.41
CA ASN A 103 -8.29 15.00 -11.39
C ASN A 103 -8.63 13.55 -11.68
N VAL A 104 -8.95 12.81 -10.61
CA VAL A 104 -9.32 11.41 -10.66
C VAL A 104 -10.61 11.21 -9.88
N GLU A 105 -11.52 10.42 -10.43
CA GLU A 105 -12.72 9.96 -9.77
C GLU A 105 -12.85 8.44 -9.89
N TYR A 106 -13.30 7.79 -8.83
CA TYR A 106 -13.69 6.38 -8.91
C TYR A 106 -15.14 6.27 -9.38
N VAL A 107 -15.34 5.49 -10.43
CA VAL A 107 -16.66 5.14 -10.98
C VAL A 107 -16.81 3.62 -10.91
N LYS A 108 -17.81 3.12 -10.17
CA LYS A 108 -17.98 1.68 -9.85
C LYS A 108 -17.85 0.74 -11.07
N SER A 109 -18.40 1.11 -12.21
CA SER A 109 -18.36 0.29 -13.44
C SER A 109 -17.09 0.44 -14.27
N LYS A 110 -16.24 1.45 -13.99
CA LYS A 110 -15.08 1.82 -14.80
C LYS A 110 -13.76 1.78 -14.02
N GLY A 111 -13.82 1.77 -12.68
CA GLY A 111 -12.66 1.96 -11.83
C GLY A 111 -12.25 3.43 -11.76
N LEU A 112 -10.97 3.71 -11.72
CA LEU A 112 -10.42 5.07 -11.69
C LEU A 112 -10.51 5.71 -13.08
N VAL A 113 -11.02 6.94 -13.14
CA VAL A 113 -11.21 7.70 -14.37
C VAL A 113 -10.60 9.09 -14.23
N LEU A 114 -9.83 9.53 -15.22
CA LEU A 114 -9.26 10.87 -15.28
C LEU A 114 -10.25 11.86 -15.93
N ASP A 115 -10.23 13.12 -15.51
CA ASP A 115 -10.91 14.22 -16.21
C ASP A 115 -10.20 14.59 -17.53
N LYS A 116 -8.92 14.18 -17.70
CA LYS A 116 -8.13 14.28 -18.93
C LYS A 116 -7.87 12.89 -19.51
N PRO A 117 -8.81 12.32 -20.29
CA PRO A 117 -8.69 10.95 -20.79
C PRO A 117 -7.44 10.68 -21.63
N GLU A 118 -6.92 11.70 -22.32
CA GLU A 118 -5.71 11.63 -23.14
C GLU A 118 -4.46 11.30 -22.33
N LEU A 119 -4.46 11.57 -21.02
CA LEU A 119 -3.35 11.30 -20.10
C LEU A 119 -3.45 9.91 -19.45
N THR A 120 -4.52 9.15 -19.69
CA THR A 120 -4.79 7.91 -18.95
C THR A 120 -3.67 6.87 -19.13
N GLU A 121 -3.18 6.70 -20.35
CA GLU A 121 -2.16 5.69 -20.66
C GLU A 121 -0.84 5.95 -19.91
N ASP A 122 -0.44 7.22 -19.78
CA ASP A 122 0.78 7.61 -19.06
C ASP A 122 0.56 7.65 -17.55
N LEU A 123 -0.45 8.39 -17.08
CA LEU A 123 -0.63 8.65 -15.66
C LEU A 123 -1.20 7.45 -14.91
N LEU A 124 -2.15 6.73 -15.50
CA LEU A 124 -2.95 5.72 -14.83
C LEU A 124 -3.00 4.39 -15.62
N PRO A 125 -1.86 3.68 -15.79
CA PRO A 125 -1.82 2.44 -16.60
C PRO A 125 -2.66 1.30 -16.01
N ARG A 126 -3.10 1.42 -14.77
CA ARG A 126 -4.08 0.55 -14.12
C ARG A 126 -5.18 1.42 -13.50
N ASN A 127 -6.43 1.08 -13.76
CA ASN A 127 -7.61 1.77 -13.21
C ASN A 127 -8.09 1.18 -11.88
N TYR A 128 -7.20 0.46 -11.18
CA TYR A 128 -7.43 -0.15 -9.86
C TYR A 128 -6.14 -0.21 -9.05
N PHE A 129 -6.26 -0.43 -7.75
CA PHE A 129 -5.15 -0.60 -6.81
C PHE A 129 -4.82 -2.07 -6.57
N ILE A 130 -3.59 -2.34 -6.11
CA ILE A 130 -3.19 -3.70 -5.75
C ILE A 130 -4.09 -4.29 -4.67
N PHE A 131 -4.44 -3.51 -3.64
CA PHE A 131 -5.30 -3.98 -2.55
C PHE A 131 -6.70 -4.43 -2.99
N GLN A 132 -7.17 -4.02 -4.17
CA GLN A 132 -8.48 -4.45 -4.65
C GLN A 132 -8.52 -5.93 -5.06
N LYS A 133 -7.37 -6.54 -5.36
CA LYS A 133 -7.28 -7.92 -5.85
C LYS A 133 -6.36 -8.81 -5.02
N THR A 134 -5.38 -8.23 -4.34
CA THR A 134 -4.41 -9.01 -3.56
C THR A 134 -4.98 -9.35 -2.19
N LYS A 135 -4.96 -10.62 -1.83
CA LYS A 135 -5.35 -11.10 -0.51
C LYS A 135 -4.15 -11.08 0.43
N LEU A 136 -4.29 -10.42 1.57
CA LEU A 136 -3.30 -10.44 2.63
C LEU A 136 -3.94 -10.97 3.91
N ASN A 137 -3.70 -12.24 4.19
CA ASN A 137 -4.10 -12.87 5.45
C ASN A 137 -2.98 -13.77 5.96
N LYS A 138 -3.14 -14.30 7.14
CA LYS A 138 -2.15 -15.16 7.78
C LYS A 138 -1.69 -16.33 6.91
N GLU A 139 -2.60 -16.98 6.19
CA GLU A 139 -2.29 -18.11 5.30
C GLU A 139 -1.35 -17.69 4.17
N VAL A 140 -1.65 -16.56 3.52
CA VAL A 140 -0.83 -15.99 2.44
C VAL A 140 0.54 -15.59 2.97
N LEU A 141 0.59 -14.85 4.09
CA LEU A 141 1.83 -14.38 4.70
C LEU A 141 2.75 -15.53 5.13
N ASN A 142 2.20 -16.65 5.59
CA ASN A 142 2.98 -17.83 5.96
C ASN A 142 3.69 -18.50 4.76
N ASN A 143 3.19 -18.29 3.55
CA ASN A 143 3.80 -18.81 2.32
C ASN A 143 4.89 -17.89 1.76
N TRP A 144 5.00 -16.65 2.26
CA TRP A 144 5.99 -15.70 1.84
C TRP A 144 7.33 -15.89 2.56
N ARG A 145 8.42 -15.75 1.83
CA ARG A 145 9.77 -15.92 2.40
C ARG A 145 10.20 -14.67 3.16
N PHE A 146 10.18 -14.76 4.49
CA PHE A 146 10.61 -13.69 5.38
C PHE A 146 12.05 -13.24 5.12
N ILE A 147 12.26 -11.91 5.11
CA ILE A 147 13.58 -11.28 4.99
C ILE A 147 13.97 -10.62 6.31
N ASN A 148 13.17 -9.62 6.71
CA ASN A 148 13.49 -8.74 7.83
C ASN A 148 12.22 -8.10 8.40
N LYS A 149 12.35 -7.48 9.56
CA LYS A 149 11.30 -6.65 10.18
C LYS A 149 11.91 -5.47 10.92
N GLY A 150 11.17 -4.37 11.01
CA GLY A 150 11.48 -3.17 11.79
C GLY A 150 10.40 -2.85 12.81
N TYR A 151 10.77 -2.13 13.86
CA TYR A 151 9.85 -1.46 14.78
C TYR A 151 10.57 -0.30 15.46
N SER A 152 9.98 0.88 15.40
CA SER A 152 10.42 2.06 16.14
C SER A 152 9.61 2.23 17.41
N PHE A 153 10.27 2.20 18.58
CA PHE A 153 9.60 2.45 19.87
C PHE A 153 9.20 3.93 20.04
N GLU A 154 9.86 4.82 19.32
CA GLU A 154 9.63 6.26 19.39
C GLU A 154 8.39 6.67 18.58
N THR A 155 8.30 6.19 17.33
CA THR A 155 7.24 6.60 16.39
C THR A 155 6.10 5.60 16.30
N GLY A 156 6.27 4.37 16.80
CA GLY A 156 5.32 3.27 16.62
C GLY A 156 5.29 2.66 15.21
N VAL A 157 6.14 3.14 14.30
CA VAL A 157 6.22 2.58 12.93
C VAL A 157 6.76 1.16 12.98
N PHE A 158 6.14 0.27 12.24
CA PHE A 158 6.57 -1.10 12.05
C PHE A 158 6.54 -1.48 10.58
N ASP A 159 7.44 -2.38 10.20
CA ASP A 159 7.50 -2.98 8.86
C ASP A 159 7.93 -4.44 8.92
N ILE A 160 7.58 -5.19 7.88
CA ILE A 160 8.03 -6.56 7.67
C ILE A 160 8.21 -6.82 6.18
N LYS A 161 9.38 -7.39 5.83
CA LYS A 161 9.80 -7.60 4.45
C LYS A 161 9.81 -9.06 4.07
N TYR A 162 9.34 -9.33 2.86
CA TYR A 162 9.28 -10.66 2.28
C TYR A 162 9.82 -10.67 0.86
N ASN A 163 10.35 -11.83 0.43
CA ASN A 163 10.42 -12.17 -0.98
C ASN A 163 9.18 -12.95 -1.36
N VAL A 164 8.54 -12.54 -2.44
CA VAL A 164 7.20 -12.97 -2.82
C VAL A 164 7.15 -13.35 -4.30
N ILE A 165 6.53 -14.47 -4.60
CA ILE A 165 6.07 -14.83 -5.94
C ILE A 165 4.55 -14.87 -5.86
N ASP A 166 3.88 -13.89 -6.47
CA ASP A 166 2.44 -13.73 -6.42
C ASP A 166 1.89 -13.35 -7.79
N SER A 167 0.91 -14.10 -8.29
CA SER A 167 0.38 -13.92 -9.63
C SER A 167 -0.45 -12.65 -9.79
N GLU A 168 -1.17 -12.21 -8.74
CA GLU A 168 -1.98 -11.00 -8.81
C GLU A 168 -1.09 -9.75 -8.84
N ILE A 169 -0.06 -9.73 -8.01
CA ILE A 169 0.93 -8.64 -8.00
C ILE A 169 1.69 -8.61 -9.33
N SER A 170 2.13 -9.77 -9.84
CA SER A 170 2.82 -9.86 -11.14
C SER A 170 1.93 -9.41 -12.30
N ASN A 171 0.64 -9.77 -12.30
CA ASN A 171 -0.33 -9.32 -13.29
C ASN A 171 -0.55 -7.79 -13.24
N TYR A 172 -0.53 -7.19 -12.03
CA TYR A 172 -0.65 -5.75 -11.88
C TYR A 172 0.48 -5.00 -12.59
N PHE A 173 1.71 -5.49 -12.48
CA PHE A 173 2.89 -4.90 -13.15
C PHE A 173 3.13 -5.41 -14.57
N ASN A 174 2.34 -6.37 -15.05
CA ASN A 174 2.50 -7.00 -16.37
C ASN A 174 3.90 -7.64 -16.54
N ILE A 175 4.35 -8.38 -15.53
CA ILE A 175 5.62 -9.12 -15.51
C ILE A 175 5.38 -10.63 -15.44
N ASP A 176 6.43 -11.43 -15.63
CA ASP A 176 6.35 -12.87 -15.48
C ASP A 176 5.87 -13.27 -14.08
N ARG A 177 4.89 -14.20 -14.03
CA ARG A 177 4.28 -14.66 -12.76
C ARG A 177 5.22 -15.38 -11.81
N LYS A 178 6.40 -15.77 -12.29
CA LYS A 178 7.47 -16.39 -11.48
C LYS A 178 8.50 -15.40 -10.98
N THR A 179 8.35 -14.12 -11.33
CA THR A 179 9.26 -13.07 -10.84
C THR A 179 9.17 -12.94 -9.34
N GLU A 180 10.31 -13.04 -8.67
CA GLU A 180 10.41 -12.77 -7.23
C GLU A 180 10.44 -11.26 -6.99
N LEU A 181 9.53 -10.78 -6.15
CA LEU A 181 9.38 -9.39 -5.77
C LEU A 181 9.77 -9.20 -4.30
N LYS A 182 10.34 -8.05 -3.96
CA LYS A 182 10.47 -7.61 -2.57
C LYS A 182 9.20 -6.88 -2.18
N VAL A 183 8.50 -7.38 -1.17
CA VAL A 183 7.29 -6.79 -0.61
C VAL A 183 7.56 -6.37 0.82
N ASP A 184 7.26 -5.13 1.14
CA ASP A 184 7.36 -4.55 2.46
C ASP A 184 5.95 -4.13 2.92
N LEU A 185 5.49 -4.73 4.00
CA LEU A 185 4.21 -4.41 4.63
C LEU A 185 4.47 -3.62 5.89
N GLY A 186 3.86 -2.44 6.01
CA GLY A 186 4.10 -1.56 7.13
C GLY A 186 2.85 -0.93 7.69
N GLY A 187 3.03 -0.20 8.78
CA GLY A 187 1.98 0.56 9.43
C GLY A 187 2.48 1.29 10.66
N VAL A 188 1.54 1.91 11.38
CA VAL A 188 1.83 2.60 12.64
C VAL A 188 1.02 1.96 13.76
N ASP A 189 1.67 1.69 14.90
CA ASP A 189 1.03 1.19 16.12
C ASP A 189 0.32 2.35 16.83
N LEU A 190 -0.80 2.79 16.26
CA LEU A 190 -1.61 3.87 16.79
C LEU A 190 -2.37 3.41 18.04
N SER A 191 -2.44 4.30 19.04
CA SER A 191 -3.16 4.03 20.29
C SER A 191 -4.68 4.15 20.13
N ALA A 192 -5.17 4.82 19.11
CA ALA A 192 -6.59 4.97 18.84
C ALA A 192 -7.18 3.65 18.34
N LYS A 193 -8.27 3.22 18.99
CA LYS A 193 -8.88 1.88 18.83
C LYS A 193 -9.34 1.58 17.40
N ASP A 194 -9.70 2.60 16.63
CA ASP A 194 -10.28 2.49 15.30
C ASP A 194 -9.39 3.08 14.19
N SER A 195 -8.12 3.38 14.51
CA SER A 195 -7.20 3.89 13.51
C SER A 195 -6.67 2.79 12.60
N TYR A 196 -6.62 3.09 11.32
CA TYR A 196 -6.09 2.24 10.27
C TYR A 196 -5.10 3.05 9.42
N LYS A 197 -3.81 2.67 9.46
CA LYS A 197 -2.78 3.20 8.58
C LYS A 197 -1.83 2.07 8.23
N TYR A 198 -1.93 1.58 6.99
CA TYR A 198 -1.09 0.50 6.49
C TYR A 198 -0.54 0.85 5.12
N SER A 199 0.66 0.38 4.87
CA SER A 199 1.37 0.55 3.61
C SER A 199 1.81 -0.77 3.02
N LEU A 200 1.84 -0.81 1.69
CA LEU A 200 2.42 -1.86 0.88
C LEU A 200 3.47 -1.22 -0.03
N LYS A 201 4.71 -1.67 0.06
CA LYS A 201 5.77 -1.29 -0.88
C LYS A 201 6.22 -2.50 -1.68
N ILE A 202 6.42 -2.33 -2.98
CA ILE A 202 6.89 -3.40 -3.87
C ILE A 202 8.08 -2.88 -4.68
N GLU A 203 9.16 -3.66 -4.66
CA GLU A 203 10.38 -3.32 -5.37
C GLU A 203 10.88 -4.50 -6.22
N ASN A 204 11.26 -4.19 -7.46
CA ASN A 204 12.04 -5.07 -8.32
C ASN A 204 12.85 -4.24 -9.30
N LYS A 205 14.18 -4.21 -9.12
CA LYS A 205 15.08 -3.39 -9.93
C LYS A 205 15.16 -3.85 -11.39
N GLU A 206 15.10 -5.15 -11.63
CA GLU A 206 15.22 -5.72 -12.99
C GLU A 206 14.04 -5.30 -13.87
N ASN A 207 12.87 -5.12 -13.27
CA ASN A 207 11.64 -4.72 -13.95
C ASN A 207 11.30 -3.23 -13.73
N ASN A 208 12.21 -2.44 -13.16
CA ASN A 208 12.01 -1.01 -12.84
C ASN A 208 10.71 -0.79 -12.03
N ILE A 209 10.47 -1.64 -11.03
CA ILE A 209 9.32 -1.54 -10.13
C ILE A 209 9.77 -0.90 -8.82
N ASN A 210 9.18 0.26 -8.52
CA ASN A 210 9.23 0.89 -7.21
C ASN A 210 7.85 1.52 -6.96
N TYR A 211 7.02 0.77 -6.23
CA TYR A 211 5.61 1.06 -5.99
C TYR A 211 5.33 1.14 -4.50
N TYR A 212 4.51 2.10 -4.12
CA TYR A 212 4.09 2.32 -2.75
C TYR A 212 2.59 2.65 -2.70
N GLU A 213 1.86 2.01 -1.78
CA GLU A 213 0.42 2.18 -1.59
C GLU A 213 0.13 2.31 -0.10
N ILE A 214 -0.57 3.38 0.28
CA ILE A 214 -1.02 3.63 1.66
C ILE A 214 -2.53 3.72 1.67
N ILE A 215 -3.14 3.12 2.68
CA ILE A 215 -4.55 3.28 3.01
C ILE A 215 -4.66 3.72 4.46
N SER A 216 -5.40 4.81 4.69
CA SER A 216 -5.62 5.36 6.03
C SER A 216 -7.05 5.86 6.18
N ASN A 217 -7.56 5.82 7.40
CA ASN A 217 -8.82 6.47 7.77
C ASN A 217 -8.61 7.93 8.27
N SER A 218 -7.39 8.45 8.25
CA SER A 218 -7.06 9.83 8.62
C SER A 218 -6.21 10.51 7.54
N LYS A 219 -6.51 11.79 7.25
CA LYS A 219 -5.73 12.59 6.29
C LYS A 219 -4.34 12.96 6.80
N GLU A 220 -4.21 13.19 8.09
CA GLU A 220 -2.95 13.60 8.71
C GLU A 220 -1.87 12.55 8.54
N ASP A 221 -2.28 11.28 8.45
CA ASP A 221 -1.38 10.14 8.29
C ASP A 221 -0.69 10.04 6.92
N ILE A 222 -1.09 10.81 5.92
CA ILE A 222 -0.57 10.68 4.54
C ILE A 222 0.48 11.75 4.21
N LYS A 223 0.53 12.84 4.97
CA LYS A 223 1.39 14.00 4.69
C LYS A 223 2.84 13.87 5.14
N ASP A 224 3.17 12.95 6.04
CA ASP A 224 4.45 12.90 6.74
C ASP A 224 5.57 12.13 6.01
N GLU A 225 5.39 11.80 4.72
CA GLU A 225 6.36 11.01 3.95
C GLU A 225 6.92 11.75 2.71
N GLU A 226 7.01 13.10 2.78
CA GLU A 226 7.72 13.91 1.76
C GLU A 226 9.21 14.06 2.05
#